data_5fa6ffdbb7b7bb6e99ad809a723a544f
#
_entry.id   5fa6ffdbb7b7bb6e99ad809a723a544f
#
_cell.length_a   1.000
_cell.length_b   1.000
_cell.length_c   1.000
_cell.angle_alpha   90.00
_cell.angle_beta   90.00
_cell.angle_gamma   90.00
#
_symmetry.space_group_name_H-M   'P 1'
#
loop_
_entity.id
_entity.type
_entity.pdbx_description
1 polymer ?
#
loop_
_entity_poly.entity_id
_entity_poly.type
_entity_poly.pdbx_seq_one_letter_code
_entity_poly.pdbx_strand_id
1 'polypeptide(L)'
;PVYYPFSMVIDDNDRRLINVPLIKGDEKYTIDFEGIERAIIEENVTLFLLCNPHNPVGRVWTENELKRLGDICIKHNVLIVSDEIHADFVWEGHTHKVFADLGESYAEHCIVSTAPSKTFNIAGLQVSNIFIPNDSLRRRFIKEIDRAGYSQLNTMGIVGCEGAYK
;
A
#
# COMPACT_ATOMS: atom_id res chain seq x y z
N PRO A 1 4.04 10.95 10.67
CA PRO A 1 3.55 9.70 11.27
C PRO A 1 2.92 8.79 10.22
N VAL A 2 2.88 7.49 10.50
CA VAL A 2 2.26 6.45 9.66
C VAL A 2 1.58 5.41 10.58
N TYR A 3 0.73 4.59 10.03
CA TYR A 3 0.08 3.49 10.74
C TYR A 3 1.13 2.54 11.33
N TYR A 4 1.17 2.44 12.67
CA TYR A 4 2.26 1.76 13.39
C TYR A 4 2.48 0.27 13.02
N PRO A 5 1.44 -0.51 12.60
CA PRO A 5 1.66 -1.91 12.22
C PRO A 5 2.57 -2.08 10.98
N PHE A 6 2.81 -1.03 10.19
CA PHE A 6 3.80 -1.12 9.11
C PHE A 6 5.20 -1.37 9.63
N SER A 7 5.61 -0.75 10.74
CA SER A 7 6.89 -1.04 11.37
C SER A 7 6.92 -2.45 11.98
N MET A 8 5.84 -2.84 12.65
CA MET A 8 5.74 -4.17 13.27
C MET A 8 5.91 -5.30 12.23
N VAL A 9 5.21 -5.22 11.10
CA VAL A 9 5.30 -6.28 10.07
C VAL A 9 6.70 -6.38 9.46
N ILE A 10 7.43 -5.27 9.39
CA ILE A 10 8.82 -5.26 8.92
C ILE A 10 9.73 -5.96 9.92
N ASP A 11 9.63 -5.60 11.20
CA ASP A 11 10.41 -6.17 12.29
C ASP A 11 10.10 -7.66 12.51
N ASP A 12 8.82 -8.04 12.50
CA ASP A 12 8.35 -9.43 12.67
C ASP A 12 8.82 -10.37 11.52
N ASN A 13 9.21 -9.80 10.39
CA ASN A 13 9.76 -10.55 9.25
C ASN A 13 11.28 -10.43 9.13
N ASP A 14 11.98 -10.03 10.18
CA ASP A 14 13.45 -9.87 10.21
C ASP A 14 13.95 -8.95 9.07
N ARG A 15 13.19 -7.87 8.78
CA ARG A 15 13.57 -6.88 7.77
C ARG A 15 13.99 -5.58 8.43
N ARG A 16 14.87 -4.86 7.76
CA ARG A 16 15.35 -3.57 8.26
C ARG A 16 14.42 -2.45 7.83
N LEU A 17 13.84 -1.75 8.80
CA LEU A 17 13.04 -0.56 8.57
C LEU A 17 13.93 0.65 8.25
N ILE A 18 13.70 1.26 7.10
CA ILE A 18 14.25 2.57 6.73
C ILE A 18 13.08 3.56 6.72
N ASN A 19 13.07 4.47 7.69
CA ASN A 19 11.99 5.43 7.86
C ASN A 19 12.41 6.81 7.35
N VAL A 20 11.70 7.32 6.34
CA VAL A 20 11.83 8.70 5.85
C VAL A 20 10.60 9.47 6.31
N PRO A 21 10.73 10.42 7.27
CA PRO A 21 9.59 11.15 7.78
C PRO A 21 8.93 12.02 6.71
N LEU A 22 7.61 12.16 6.77
CA LEU A 22 6.91 13.20 6.01
C LEU A 22 7.34 14.59 6.50
N ILE A 23 7.44 15.53 5.59
CA ILE A 23 7.69 16.94 5.90
C ILE A 23 6.40 17.55 6.45
N LYS A 24 6.45 18.07 7.67
CA LYS A 24 5.33 18.78 8.28
C LYS A 24 5.34 20.24 7.83
N GLY A 25 4.37 20.62 7.00
CA GLY A 25 4.07 22.01 6.69
C GLY A 25 3.05 22.62 7.68
N ASP A 26 2.71 23.90 7.49
CA ASP A 26 1.73 24.59 8.32
C ASP A 26 0.32 24.03 8.13
N GLU A 27 -0.07 23.69 6.92
CA GLU A 27 -1.41 23.21 6.59
C GLU A 27 -1.49 21.69 6.37
N LYS A 28 -0.43 21.09 5.83
CA LYS A 28 -0.44 19.67 5.45
C LYS A 28 0.93 19.02 5.51
N TYR A 29 0.93 17.70 5.60
CA TYR A 29 2.12 16.88 5.41
C TYR A 29 2.41 16.68 3.92
N THR A 30 3.68 16.63 3.55
CA THR A 30 4.16 16.35 2.18
C THR A 30 5.22 15.23 2.18
N ILE A 31 5.41 14.61 1.03
CA ILE A 31 6.40 13.55 0.84
C ILE A 31 7.79 14.21 0.66
N ASP A 32 8.81 13.69 1.35
CA ASP A 32 10.22 14.02 1.13
C ASP A 32 10.79 13.12 0.02
N PHE A 33 10.57 13.50 -1.22
CA PHE A 33 10.99 12.71 -2.38
C PHE A 33 12.51 12.56 -2.48
N GLU A 34 13.26 13.62 -2.19
CA GLU A 34 14.71 13.63 -2.19
C GLU A 34 15.28 12.77 -1.07
N GLY A 35 14.67 12.82 0.11
CA GLY A 35 15.01 11.97 1.25
C GLY A 35 14.72 10.49 0.96
N ILE A 36 13.59 10.19 0.31
CA ILE A 36 13.23 8.83 -0.11
C ILE A 36 14.25 8.30 -1.13
N GLU A 37 14.54 9.03 -2.20
CA GLU A 37 15.47 8.57 -3.22
C GLU A 37 16.88 8.36 -2.65
N ARG A 38 17.36 9.27 -1.82
CA ARG A 38 18.64 9.12 -1.11
C ARG A 38 18.66 7.87 -0.23
N ALA A 39 17.61 7.65 0.58
CA ALA A 39 17.51 6.48 1.44
C ALA A 39 17.47 5.16 0.64
N ILE A 40 16.76 5.14 -0.50
CA ILE A 40 16.74 3.98 -1.41
C ILE A 40 18.16 3.62 -1.85
N ILE A 41 18.95 4.60 -2.25
CA ILE A 41 20.32 4.39 -2.77
C ILE A 41 21.28 3.99 -1.64
N GLU A 42 21.31 4.75 -0.55
CA GLU A 42 22.28 4.57 0.53
C GLU A 42 22.04 3.28 1.33
N GLU A 43 20.76 2.90 1.48
CA GLU A 43 20.37 1.76 2.31
C GLU A 43 19.97 0.51 1.50
N ASN A 44 20.07 0.56 0.17
CA ASN A 44 19.69 -0.53 -0.74
C ASN A 44 18.26 -1.03 -0.50
N VAL A 45 17.30 -0.10 -0.41
CA VAL A 45 15.88 -0.43 -0.20
C VAL A 45 15.32 -1.20 -1.39
N THR A 46 14.57 -2.27 -1.13
CA THR A 46 13.99 -3.14 -2.16
C THR A 46 12.46 -3.12 -2.18
N LEU A 47 11.83 -2.59 -1.12
CA LEU A 47 10.38 -2.53 -0.99
C LEU A 47 9.97 -1.23 -0.29
N PHE A 48 8.95 -0.57 -0.82
CA PHE A 48 8.33 0.64 -0.27
C PHE A 48 6.90 0.36 0.16
N LEU A 49 6.57 0.59 1.43
CA LEU A 49 5.20 0.52 1.93
C LEU A 49 4.55 1.90 1.82
N LEU A 50 3.57 2.03 0.95
CA LEU A 50 2.79 3.24 0.72
C LEU A 50 1.44 3.15 1.44
N CYS A 51 1.11 4.13 2.26
CA CYS A 51 -0.22 4.31 2.84
C CYS A 51 -1.00 5.32 1.99
N ASN A 52 -2.05 4.89 1.29
CA ASN A 52 -2.77 5.69 0.30
C ASN A 52 -4.29 5.40 0.31
N PRO A 53 -5.13 6.24 0.90
CA PRO A 53 -4.86 7.47 1.68
C PRO A 53 -4.04 7.24 2.95
N HIS A 54 -3.31 8.28 3.39
CA HIS A 54 -2.32 8.15 4.45
C HIS A 54 -2.91 8.31 5.86
N ASN A 55 -2.89 7.24 6.61
CA ASN A 55 -3.27 7.19 8.02
C ASN A 55 -2.01 7.36 8.91
N PRO A 56 -1.99 8.24 9.94
CA PRO A 56 -3.12 9.00 10.51
C PRO A 56 -3.23 10.45 10.03
N VAL A 57 -2.43 10.92 9.08
CA VAL A 57 -2.40 12.34 8.72
C VAL A 57 -3.54 12.79 7.81
N GLY A 58 -4.36 11.86 7.31
CA GLY A 58 -5.52 12.17 6.50
C GLY A 58 -5.21 12.72 5.11
N ARG A 59 -4.02 12.41 4.55
CA ARG A 59 -3.65 12.83 3.20
C ARG A 59 -4.18 11.87 2.14
N VAL A 60 -4.87 12.42 1.15
CA VAL A 60 -5.09 11.78 -0.15
C VAL A 60 -3.99 12.28 -1.08
N TRP A 61 -3.12 11.40 -1.52
CA TRP A 61 -2.02 11.77 -2.40
C TRP A 61 -2.55 12.10 -3.80
N THR A 62 -2.05 13.17 -4.39
CA THR A 62 -2.38 13.54 -5.76
C THR A 62 -1.74 12.56 -6.75
N GLU A 63 -2.30 12.48 -7.96
CA GLU A 63 -1.73 11.68 -9.04
C GLU A 63 -0.27 12.03 -9.33
N ASN A 64 0.07 13.32 -9.29
CA ASN A 64 1.45 13.78 -9.50
C ASN A 64 2.40 13.35 -8.37
N GLU A 65 1.95 13.36 -7.11
CA GLU A 65 2.74 12.87 -5.97
C GLU A 65 2.98 11.37 -6.10
N LEU A 66 1.94 10.59 -6.45
CA LEU A 66 2.04 9.15 -6.64
C LEU A 66 2.94 8.78 -7.82
N LYS A 67 2.83 9.47 -8.95
CA LYS A 67 3.69 9.25 -10.13
C LYS A 67 5.15 9.57 -9.80
N ARG A 68 5.44 10.71 -9.17
CA ARG A 68 6.80 11.06 -8.77
C ARG A 68 7.41 10.01 -7.84
N LEU A 69 6.65 9.51 -6.87
CA LEU A 69 7.10 8.42 -5.99
C LEU A 69 7.34 7.13 -6.78
N GLY A 70 6.40 6.78 -7.66
CA GLY A 70 6.48 5.60 -8.50
C GLY A 70 7.70 5.62 -9.42
N ASP A 71 7.98 6.76 -10.06
CA ASP A 71 9.14 6.95 -10.93
C ASP A 71 10.46 6.72 -10.19
N ILE A 72 10.57 7.23 -8.95
CA ILE A 72 11.73 6.99 -8.08
C ILE A 72 11.87 5.49 -7.80
N CYS A 73 10.79 4.83 -7.37
CA CYS A 73 10.82 3.42 -7.03
C CYS A 73 11.16 2.55 -8.25
N ILE A 74 10.55 2.80 -9.40
CA ILE A 74 10.81 2.06 -10.65
C ILE A 74 12.26 2.25 -11.11
N LYS A 75 12.76 3.48 -11.09
CA LYS A 75 14.15 3.82 -11.45
C LYS A 75 15.17 2.97 -10.67
N HIS A 76 14.88 2.69 -9.41
CA HIS A 76 15.78 1.94 -8.52
C HIS A 76 15.34 0.49 -8.27
N ASN A 77 14.37 -0.03 -9.06
CA ASN A 77 13.84 -1.40 -8.95
C ASN A 77 13.30 -1.72 -7.53
N VAL A 78 12.60 -0.77 -6.92
CA VAL A 78 11.93 -0.92 -5.61
C VAL A 78 10.48 -1.31 -5.84
N LEU A 79 10.04 -2.43 -5.24
CA LEU A 79 8.65 -2.86 -5.27
C LEU A 79 7.80 -1.97 -4.37
N ILE A 80 6.63 -1.53 -4.87
CA ILE A 80 5.68 -0.75 -4.08
C ILE A 80 4.55 -1.64 -3.58
N VAL A 81 4.26 -1.59 -2.28
CA VAL A 81 3.04 -2.15 -1.68
C VAL A 81 2.18 -0.98 -1.26
N SER A 82 1.10 -0.73 -2.01
CA SER A 82 0.13 0.33 -1.73
C SER A 82 -1.01 -0.21 -0.88
N ASP A 83 -1.06 0.23 0.38
CA ASP A 83 -2.20 -0.04 1.25
C ASP A 83 -3.28 1.02 1.02
N GLU A 84 -4.36 0.60 0.36
CA GLU A 84 -5.47 1.44 -0.06
C GLU A 84 -6.77 1.15 0.72
N ILE A 85 -6.65 0.59 1.91
CA ILE A 85 -7.80 0.22 2.77
C ILE A 85 -8.71 1.41 3.09
N HIS A 86 -8.20 2.64 3.00
CA HIS A 86 -8.96 3.88 3.26
C HIS A 86 -9.44 4.57 1.97
N ALA A 87 -9.43 3.90 0.81
CA ALA A 87 -9.78 4.47 -0.49
C ALA A 87 -11.15 5.16 -0.54
N ASP A 88 -12.13 4.65 0.22
CA ASP A 88 -13.49 5.17 0.26
C ASP A 88 -13.67 6.38 1.21
N PHE A 89 -12.65 6.69 2.04
CA PHE A 89 -12.69 7.82 2.98
C PHE A 89 -12.04 9.06 2.37
N VAL A 90 -12.65 9.59 1.32
CA VAL A 90 -12.18 10.77 0.59
C VAL A 90 -13.23 11.86 0.66
N TRP A 91 -12.84 13.04 1.17
CA TRP A 91 -13.71 14.17 1.32
C TRP A 91 -13.95 14.91 0.00
N GLU A 92 -15.04 15.67 -0.06
CA GLU A 92 -15.36 16.49 -1.22
C GLU A 92 -14.17 17.36 -1.67
N GLY A 93 -13.97 17.47 -2.98
CA GLY A 93 -12.83 18.18 -3.58
C GLY A 93 -11.54 17.35 -3.71
N HIS A 94 -11.54 16.10 -3.23
CA HIS A 94 -10.43 15.17 -3.38
C HIS A 94 -10.86 13.92 -4.14
N THR A 95 -9.89 13.22 -4.75
CA THR A 95 -10.15 11.96 -5.46
C THR A 95 -9.02 11.00 -5.16
N HIS A 96 -9.37 9.81 -4.64
CA HIS A 96 -8.41 8.72 -4.51
C HIS A 96 -7.96 8.24 -5.89
N LYS A 97 -6.66 7.96 -6.01
CA LYS A 97 -6.06 7.35 -7.19
C LYS A 97 -5.48 6.00 -6.82
N VAL A 98 -5.98 4.97 -7.45
CA VAL A 98 -5.42 3.61 -7.31
C VAL A 98 -4.03 3.60 -7.91
N PHE A 99 -3.03 3.13 -7.17
CA PHE A 99 -1.63 3.19 -7.61
C PHE A 99 -1.40 2.40 -8.89
N ALA A 100 -2.00 1.23 -9.02
CA ALA A 100 -1.90 0.39 -10.23
C ALA A 100 -2.55 1.03 -11.48
N ASP A 101 -3.46 1.99 -11.31
CA ASP A 101 -4.17 2.66 -12.41
C ASP A 101 -3.42 3.89 -12.96
N LEU A 102 -2.25 4.21 -12.41
CA LEU A 102 -1.42 5.33 -12.87
C LEU A 102 -0.77 5.09 -14.24
N GLY A 103 -0.70 3.82 -14.67
CA GLY A 103 -0.16 3.38 -15.94
C GLY A 103 0.51 2.00 -15.85
N GLU A 104 0.78 1.36 -16.99
CA GLU A 104 1.29 -0.01 -17.08
C GLU A 104 2.61 -0.21 -16.29
N SER A 105 3.55 0.73 -16.39
CA SER A 105 4.82 0.64 -15.68
C SER A 105 4.67 0.63 -14.17
N TYR A 106 3.70 1.37 -13.62
CA TYR A 106 3.40 1.37 -12.18
C TYR A 106 2.69 0.08 -11.75
N ALA A 107 1.74 -0.39 -12.58
CA ALA A 107 1.03 -1.64 -12.35
C ALA A 107 1.98 -2.84 -12.26
N GLU A 108 2.97 -2.90 -13.14
CA GLU A 108 3.98 -3.97 -13.14
C GLU A 108 4.92 -3.95 -11.91
N HIS A 109 5.03 -2.82 -11.20
CA HIS A 109 5.91 -2.63 -10.06
C HIS A 109 5.18 -2.45 -8.72
N CYS A 110 3.90 -2.84 -8.64
CA CYS A 110 3.16 -2.68 -7.39
C CYS A 110 2.33 -3.90 -6.98
N ILE A 111 2.00 -3.91 -5.70
CA ILE A 111 0.94 -4.71 -5.08
C ILE A 111 -0.03 -3.71 -4.46
N VAL A 112 -1.31 -3.80 -4.78
CA VAL A 112 -2.36 -2.98 -4.16
C VAL A 112 -3.16 -3.83 -3.19
N SER A 113 -3.31 -3.35 -1.96
CA SER A 113 -4.08 -4.00 -0.90
C SER A 113 -5.30 -3.16 -0.54
N THR A 114 -6.49 -3.77 -0.58
CA THR A 114 -7.75 -3.18 -0.13
C THR A 114 -8.49 -4.12 0.81
N ALA A 115 -9.48 -3.62 1.52
CA ALA A 115 -10.37 -4.46 2.31
C ALA A 115 -11.72 -3.77 2.55
N PRO A 116 -12.82 -4.53 2.65
CA PRO A 116 -14.14 -3.96 3.01
C PRO A 116 -14.23 -3.57 4.49
N SER A 117 -13.24 -3.95 5.29
CA SER A 117 -13.27 -3.90 6.74
C SER A 117 -13.48 -2.51 7.33
N LYS A 118 -12.92 -1.46 6.72
CA LYS A 118 -13.06 -0.09 7.21
C LYS A 118 -14.35 0.54 6.71
N THR A 119 -14.60 0.47 5.40
CA THR A 119 -15.78 1.06 4.77
C THR A 119 -17.08 0.49 5.32
N PHE A 120 -17.13 -0.82 5.53
CA PHE A 120 -18.36 -1.53 5.94
C PHE A 120 -18.35 -2.00 7.40
N ASN A 121 -17.33 -1.61 8.19
CA ASN A 121 -17.20 -1.97 9.60
C ASN A 121 -17.23 -3.49 9.88
N ILE A 122 -16.55 -4.26 9.03
CA ILE A 122 -16.50 -5.74 9.11
C ILE A 122 -15.11 -6.30 9.33
N ALA A 123 -14.26 -5.57 10.06
CA ALA A 123 -12.87 -5.97 10.34
C ALA A 123 -12.76 -7.37 10.98
N GLY A 124 -13.74 -7.77 11.81
CA GLY A 124 -13.77 -9.09 12.44
C GLY A 124 -13.86 -10.26 11.46
N LEU A 125 -14.26 -10.04 10.21
CA LEU A 125 -14.29 -11.08 9.18
C LEU A 125 -12.93 -11.36 8.54
N GLN A 126 -11.91 -10.53 8.79
CA GLN A 126 -10.51 -10.73 8.41
C GLN A 126 -10.32 -11.10 6.93
N VAL A 127 -10.90 -10.28 6.04
CA VAL A 127 -10.78 -10.44 4.60
C VAL A 127 -10.12 -9.21 3.98
N SER A 128 -9.22 -9.43 3.03
CA SER A 128 -8.62 -8.39 2.20
C SER A 128 -8.53 -8.84 0.75
N ASN A 129 -8.46 -7.86 -0.15
CA ASN A 129 -8.29 -8.07 -1.58
C ASN A 129 -6.89 -7.60 -1.95
N ILE A 130 -6.12 -8.48 -2.60
CA ILE A 130 -4.74 -8.17 -3.02
C ILE A 130 -4.69 -8.22 -4.55
N PHE A 131 -4.38 -7.10 -5.15
CA PHE A 131 -4.28 -6.95 -6.61
C PHE A 131 -2.80 -6.88 -7.01
N ILE A 132 -2.38 -7.81 -7.85
CA ILE A 132 -0.99 -7.91 -8.35
C ILE A 132 -1.07 -8.10 -9.87
N PRO A 133 -0.96 -7.02 -10.65
CA PRO A 133 -1.01 -7.10 -12.11
C PRO A 133 0.12 -7.95 -12.69
N ASN A 134 1.35 -7.78 -12.18
CA ASN A 134 2.50 -8.55 -12.61
C ASN A 134 2.36 -10.04 -12.29
N ASP A 135 2.33 -10.84 -13.34
CA ASP A 135 2.08 -12.30 -13.30
C ASP A 135 3.18 -13.07 -12.52
N SER A 136 4.43 -12.69 -12.70
CA SER A 136 5.55 -13.33 -12.00
C SER A 136 5.50 -13.03 -10.50
N LEU A 137 5.25 -11.77 -10.15
CA LEU A 137 5.10 -11.35 -8.76
C LEU A 137 3.90 -12.03 -8.10
N ARG A 138 2.74 -12.10 -8.80
CA ARG A 138 1.54 -12.76 -8.30
C ARG A 138 1.76 -14.23 -8.00
N ARG A 139 2.43 -14.98 -8.89
CA ARG A 139 2.78 -16.39 -8.65
C ARG A 139 3.67 -16.58 -7.42
N ARG A 140 4.64 -15.68 -7.22
CA ARG A 140 5.50 -15.71 -6.03
C ARG A 140 4.71 -15.42 -4.76
N PHE A 141 3.82 -14.45 -4.80
CA PHE A 141 2.96 -14.08 -3.68
C PHE A 141 2.03 -15.24 -3.28
N ILE A 142 1.36 -15.88 -4.25
CA ILE A 142 0.50 -17.05 -4.00
C ILE A 142 1.29 -18.17 -3.33
N LYS A 143 2.50 -18.46 -3.81
CA LYS A 143 3.37 -19.49 -3.21
C LYS A 143 3.69 -19.20 -1.72
N GLU A 144 3.91 -17.94 -1.36
CA GLU A 144 4.18 -17.55 0.03
C GLU A 144 2.90 -17.60 0.91
N ILE A 145 1.73 -17.26 0.36
CA ILE A 145 0.45 -17.48 1.05
C ILE A 145 0.23 -18.95 1.36
N ASP A 146 0.44 -19.84 0.38
CA ASP A 146 0.32 -21.30 0.58
C ASP A 146 1.30 -21.81 1.63
N ARG A 147 2.54 -21.35 1.58
CA ARG A 147 3.58 -21.68 2.57
C ARG A 147 3.25 -21.21 3.98
N ALA A 148 2.61 -20.05 4.11
CA ALA A 148 2.17 -19.50 5.38
C ALA A 148 0.87 -20.16 5.93
N GLY A 149 0.23 -21.03 5.14
CA GLY A 149 -1.01 -21.69 5.52
C GLY A 149 -2.27 -20.85 5.34
N TYR A 150 -2.22 -19.76 4.59
CA TYR A 150 -3.36 -18.87 4.35
C TYR A 150 -4.05 -19.11 2.99
N SER A 151 -3.94 -20.33 2.45
CA SER A 151 -4.53 -20.67 1.15
C SER A 151 -6.07 -20.75 1.14
N GLN A 152 -6.70 -20.81 2.32
CA GLN A 152 -8.16 -20.89 2.44
C GLN A 152 -8.70 -19.74 3.29
N LEU A 153 -9.56 -18.92 2.66
CA LEU A 153 -10.29 -17.86 3.36
C LEU A 153 -11.44 -18.45 4.18
N ASN A 154 -11.80 -17.79 5.26
CA ASN A 154 -13.00 -18.17 6.01
C ASN A 154 -14.27 -17.82 5.20
N THR A 155 -15.28 -18.70 5.27
CA THR A 155 -16.53 -18.58 4.51
C THR A 155 -17.26 -17.27 4.81
N MET A 156 -17.30 -16.84 6.06
CA MET A 156 -17.98 -15.61 6.45
C MET A 156 -17.27 -14.37 5.89
N GLY A 157 -15.95 -14.40 5.79
CA GLY A 157 -15.15 -13.36 5.14
C GLY A 157 -15.50 -13.21 3.65
N ILE A 158 -15.61 -14.35 2.93
CA ILE A 158 -16.00 -14.36 1.51
C ILE A 158 -17.40 -13.77 1.32
N VAL A 159 -18.38 -14.31 2.04
CA VAL A 159 -19.79 -13.88 1.95
C VAL A 159 -19.95 -12.40 2.37
N GLY A 160 -19.25 -12.01 3.44
CA GLY A 160 -19.27 -10.63 3.92
C GLY A 160 -18.65 -9.64 2.93
N CYS A 161 -17.53 -10.02 2.31
CA CYS A 161 -16.91 -9.21 1.25
C CYS A 161 -17.81 -9.08 0.02
N GLU A 162 -18.38 -10.18 -0.45
CA GLU A 162 -19.31 -10.18 -1.59
C GLU A 162 -20.56 -9.33 -1.29
N GLY A 163 -21.12 -9.47 -0.09
CA GLY A 163 -22.29 -8.68 0.33
C GLY A 163 -22.01 -7.18 0.50
N ALA A 164 -20.78 -6.83 0.89
CA ALA A 164 -20.37 -5.44 1.07
C ALA A 164 -20.27 -4.68 -0.27
N TYR A 165 -19.87 -5.36 -1.35
CA TYR A 165 -19.67 -4.73 -2.67
C TYR A 165 -20.83 -4.93 -3.67
N LYS A 166 -21.93 -5.55 -3.27
CA LYS A 166 -23.19 -5.65 -4.04
C LYS A 166 -24.13 -4.48 -3.76
#